data_3303598e570cc5cf913bdfda8c094274
#
_entry.id   3303598e570cc5cf913bdfda8c094274
#
_cell.length_a   1.000
_cell.length_b   1.000
_cell.length_c   1.000
_cell.angle_alpha   90.00
_cell.angle_beta   90.00
_cell.angle_gamma   90.00
#
_symmetry.space_group_name_H-M   'P 1'
#
loop_
_entity.id
_entity.type
_entity.pdbx_description
1 polymer ?
#
loop_
_entity_poly.entity_id
_entity_poly.type
_entity_poly.pdbx_seq_one_letter_code
_entity_poly.pdbx_strand_id
1 'polypeptide(L)'
;MNKKFICILLCASILISIGGCSPMSESMKAIEGKDGVFAIMETSQGEIVLELHYKQTPLTVTNFVGLAEGKLTAAKGKPFYDGLKFHRVISKANGDGQDFMIQGGDPAGNGTGGPGYKFPDEFVDELRHTGPGILSMANAGPRTNGSQFFITHVATPWLDGKHTVFGKVVAGQDIVNKTKQGDLIKKVTIVRQGEDAKNFTATQEDFDKRLVEVKEKNRKAKEEAFKKTIEMVEKKFAGSTKTPDGIYYTITKEGNGEKIGGRKTVTVKYKGYLMNDQVFDSSDFHEPLTFITAGGQMIPGFDIMVQDMKLNEKRTIVLPPDLAYGEAGAGGVIPGNAYIAFDVEVIKVK
;
A
#
# COMPACT_ATOMS: atom_id res chain seq x y z
N MET A 1 -53.00 2.42 -86.01
CA MET A 1 -51.68 2.69 -85.37
C MET A 1 -51.86 2.69 -83.86
N ASN A 2 -51.72 1.56 -83.22
CA ASN A 2 -51.87 1.44 -81.77
C ASN A 2 -50.53 1.04 -81.14
N LYS A 3 -49.94 1.96 -80.38
CA LYS A 3 -48.75 1.70 -79.58
C LYS A 3 -49.21 1.19 -78.22
N LYS A 4 -48.89 -0.08 -77.89
CA LYS A 4 -49.04 -0.69 -76.58
C LYS A 4 -47.84 -0.30 -75.71
N PHE A 5 -48.11 0.39 -74.63
CA PHE A 5 -47.11 0.60 -73.54
C PHE A 5 -47.13 -0.66 -72.65
N ILE A 6 -45.93 -1.26 -72.53
CA ILE A 6 -45.68 -2.34 -71.57
C ILE A 6 -45.09 -1.70 -70.31
N CYS A 7 -45.82 -1.74 -69.18
CA CYS A 7 -45.35 -1.37 -67.87
C CYS A 7 -44.58 -2.58 -67.30
N ILE A 8 -43.24 -2.39 -67.17
CA ILE A 8 -42.41 -3.35 -66.46
C ILE A 8 -42.41 -2.94 -64.97
N LEU A 9 -43.11 -3.76 -64.13
CA LEU A 9 -43.00 -3.65 -62.64
C LEU A 9 -41.64 -4.18 -62.19
N LEU A 10 -40.75 -3.28 -61.77
CA LEU A 10 -39.53 -3.64 -61.10
C LEU A 10 -39.88 -3.92 -59.60
N CYS A 11 -39.96 -5.18 -59.18
CA CYS A 11 -40.02 -5.58 -57.80
C CYS A 11 -38.62 -5.38 -57.17
N ALA A 12 -38.42 -4.26 -56.47
CA ALA A 12 -37.23 -4.05 -55.63
C ALA A 12 -37.42 -4.89 -54.36
N SER A 13 -36.72 -6.03 -54.26
CA SER A 13 -36.61 -6.82 -53.06
C SER A 13 -35.76 -6.09 -52.05
N ILE A 14 -36.37 -5.43 -51.06
CA ILE A 14 -35.68 -4.87 -49.89
C ILE A 14 -35.28 -6.07 -49.03
N LEU A 15 -34.00 -6.46 -49.09
CA LEU A 15 -33.37 -7.33 -48.10
C LEU A 15 -33.24 -6.52 -46.81
N ILE A 16 -34.20 -6.70 -45.89
CA ILE A 16 -34.05 -6.28 -44.49
C ILE A 16 -33.03 -7.24 -43.88
N SER A 17 -31.78 -6.78 -43.78
CA SER A 17 -30.76 -7.45 -42.94
C SER A 17 -31.24 -7.33 -41.49
N ILE A 18 -31.87 -8.38 -40.99
CA ILE A 18 -32.10 -8.56 -39.55
C ILE A 18 -30.69 -8.67 -38.94
N GLY A 19 -30.19 -7.55 -38.41
CA GLY A 19 -28.98 -7.53 -37.58
C GLY A 19 -29.23 -8.49 -36.42
N GLY A 20 -28.65 -9.68 -36.48
CA GLY A 20 -28.70 -10.63 -35.40
C GLY A 20 -28.10 -10.01 -34.16
N CYS A 21 -28.93 -9.74 -33.17
CA CYS A 21 -28.48 -9.37 -31.84
C CYS A 21 -27.72 -10.58 -31.29
N SER A 22 -26.40 -10.56 -31.38
CA SER A 22 -25.58 -11.58 -30.71
C SER A 22 -25.97 -11.61 -29.22
N PRO A 23 -26.18 -12.77 -28.63
CA PRO A 23 -26.54 -12.86 -27.21
C PRO A 23 -25.44 -12.16 -26.38
N MET A 24 -25.88 -11.29 -25.47
CA MET A 24 -24.97 -10.58 -24.55
C MET A 24 -24.12 -11.60 -23.79
N SER A 25 -22.80 -11.37 -23.72
CA SER A 25 -21.91 -12.29 -23.00
C SER A 25 -22.31 -12.38 -21.53
N GLU A 26 -22.02 -13.50 -20.90
CA GLU A 26 -22.29 -13.71 -19.46
C GLU A 26 -21.65 -12.61 -18.61
N SER A 27 -20.46 -12.16 -18.98
CA SER A 27 -19.72 -11.06 -18.34
C SER A 27 -20.46 -9.74 -18.44
N MET A 28 -21.06 -9.43 -19.59
CA MET A 28 -21.87 -8.21 -19.76
C MET A 28 -23.17 -8.28 -18.97
N LYS A 29 -23.79 -9.46 -18.87
CA LYS A 29 -24.97 -9.68 -18.00
C LYS A 29 -24.65 -9.44 -16.53
N ALA A 30 -23.46 -9.84 -16.07
CA ALA A 30 -23.03 -9.67 -14.68
C ALA A 30 -22.95 -8.21 -14.22
N ILE A 31 -22.78 -7.28 -15.15
CA ILE A 31 -22.68 -5.83 -14.88
C ILE A 31 -23.88 -5.03 -15.41
N GLU A 32 -24.86 -5.68 -16.04
CA GLU A 32 -26.03 -5.01 -16.61
C GLU A 32 -26.77 -4.18 -15.54
N GLY A 33 -27.07 -2.93 -15.87
CA GLY A 33 -27.75 -1.99 -14.99
C GLY A 33 -26.95 -1.49 -13.79
N LYS A 34 -25.65 -1.81 -13.71
CA LYS A 34 -24.76 -1.33 -12.63
C LYS A 34 -23.91 -0.15 -13.10
N ASP A 35 -23.96 0.95 -12.40
CA ASP A 35 -23.05 2.07 -12.64
C ASP A 35 -21.66 1.76 -12.06
N GLY A 36 -20.61 1.99 -12.85
CA GLY A 36 -19.23 1.76 -12.42
C GLY A 36 -18.21 1.63 -13.54
N VAL A 37 -16.97 1.50 -13.14
CA VAL A 37 -15.87 1.11 -14.03
C VAL A 37 -15.56 -0.35 -13.77
N PHE A 38 -15.61 -1.16 -14.83
CA PHE A 38 -15.41 -2.60 -14.78
C PHE A 38 -14.26 -3.01 -15.69
N ALA A 39 -13.61 -4.12 -15.35
CA ALA A 39 -12.65 -4.78 -16.22
C ALA A 39 -13.10 -6.23 -16.48
N ILE A 40 -13.28 -6.59 -17.76
CA ILE A 40 -13.48 -7.97 -18.17
C ILE A 40 -12.11 -8.52 -18.55
N MET A 41 -11.61 -9.47 -17.77
CA MET A 41 -10.32 -10.11 -17.96
C MET A 41 -10.55 -11.50 -18.57
N GLU A 42 -10.27 -11.64 -19.86
CA GLU A 42 -10.27 -12.91 -20.55
C GLU A 42 -8.98 -13.68 -20.21
N THR A 43 -9.10 -14.87 -19.64
CA THR A 43 -7.97 -15.71 -19.26
C THR A 43 -7.96 -17.04 -20.01
N SER A 44 -6.92 -17.85 -19.79
CA SER A 44 -6.88 -19.25 -20.31
C SER A 44 -8.00 -20.11 -19.76
N GLN A 45 -8.55 -19.79 -18.58
CA GLN A 45 -9.56 -20.57 -17.85
C GLN A 45 -10.99 -20.04 -18.03
N GLY A 46 -11.16 -18.83 -18.60
CA GLY A 46 -12.44 -18.15 -18.75
C GLY A 46 -12.35 -16.66 -18.42
N GLU A 47 -13.51 -16.01 -18.24
CA GLU A 47 -13.59 -14.59 -17.97
C GLU A 47 -13.75 -14.30 -16.48
N ILE A 48 -13.02 -13.31 -16.00
CA ILE A 48 -13.14 -12.73 -14.65
C ILE A 48 -13.64 -11.29 -14.81
N VAL A 49 -14.75 -10.94 -14.18
CA VAL A 49 -15.31 -9.59 -14.21
C VAL A 49 -14.99 -8.90 -12.90
N LEU A 50 -14.31 -7.77 -12.99
CA LEU A 50 -13.84 -6.96 -11.87
C LEU A 50 -14.61 -5.64 -11.83
N GLU A 51 -15.13 -5.25 -10.67
CA GLU A 51 -15.56 -3.89 -10.36
C GLU A 51 -14.36 -3.14 -9.82
N LEU A 52 -14.08 -1.94 -10.36
CA LEU A 52 -12.95 -1.12 -9.97
C LEU A 52 -13.41 0.05 -9.08
N HIS A 53 -12.76 0.25 -7.95
CA HIS A 53 -13.11 1.29 -6.96
C HIS A 53 -12.56 2.67 -7.35
N TYR A 54 -12.91 3.15 -8.56
CA TYR A 54 -12.37 4.36 -9.17
C TYR A 54 -12.62 5.66 -8.39
N LYS A 55 -13.64 5.70 -7.52
CA LYS A 55 -13.92 6.85 -6.65
C LYS A 55 -13.06 6.86 -5.39
N GLN A 56 -12.78 5.68 -4.84
CA GLN A 56 -12.04 5.52 -3.59
C GLN A 56 -10.53 5.46 -3.79
N THR A 57 -10.07 4.79 -4.87
CA THR A 57 -8.65 4.63 -5.21
C THR A 57 -8.37 5.11 -6.64
N PRO A 58 -8.62 6.40 -6.94
CA PRO A 58 -8.59 6.93 -8.29
C PRO A 58 -7.23 6.82 -8.98
N LEU A 59 -6.10 7.00 -8.30
CA LEU A 59 -4.76 6.86 -8.87
C LEU A 59 -4.49 5.41 -9.28
N THR A 60 -4.79 4.45 -8.38
CA THR A 60 -4.55 3.02 -8.60
C THR A 60 -5.42 2.49 -9.75
N VAL A 61 -6.70 2.88 -9.78
CA VAL A 61 -7.59 2.52 -10.89
C VAL A 61 -7.15 3.18 -12.19
N THR A 62 -6.69 4.45 -12.16
CA THR A 62 -6.13 5.12 -13.36
C THR A 62 -4.91 4.38 -13.88
N ASN A 63 -4.02 3.95 -13.00
CA ASN A 63 -2.86 3.14 -13.39
C ASN A 63 -3.30 1.84 -14.08
N PHE A 64 -4.17 1.06 -13.44
CA PHE A 64 -4.64 -0.20 -14.00
C PHE A 64 -5.37 -0.02 -15.33
N VAL A 65 -6.34 0.88 -15.39
CA VAL A 65 -7.15 1.17 -16.60
C VAL A 65 -6.28 1.74 -17.72
N GLY A 66 -5.42 2.71 -17.40
CA GLY A 66 -4.56 3.33 -18.39
C GLY A 66 -3.51 2.39 -18.99
N LEU A 67 -3.01 1.44 -18.20
CA LEU A 67 -2.16 0.35 -18.70
C LEU A 67 -2.99 -0.63 -19.55
N ALA A 68 -4.17 -1.06 -19.10
CA ALA A 68 -5.05 -1.96 -19.84
C ALA A 68 -5.47 -1.39 -21.20
N GLU A 69 -5.76 -0.09 -21.26
CA GLU A 69 -6.14 0.60 -22.51
C GLU A 69 -4.95 1.07 -23.37
N GLY A 70 -3.71 0.87 -22.90
CA GLY A 70 -2.52 1.32 -23.63
C GLY A 70 -2.28 2.83 -23.60
N LYS A 71 -2.94 3.57 -22.71
CA LYS A 71 -2.94 5.04 -22.64
C LYS A 71 -1.82 5.63 -21.79
N LEU A 72 -1.21 4.84 -20.90
CA LEU A 72 -0.02 5.30 -20.18
C LEU A 72 1.23 5.11 -21.02
N THR A 73 2.19 6.00 -20.87
CA THR A 73 3.46 5.99 -21.63
C THR A 73 4.18 4.63 -21.50
N ALA A 74 4.12 4.00 -20.34
CA ALA A 74 4.72 2.69 -20.10
C ALA A 74 4.12 1.57 -20.96
N ALA A 75 2.88 1.71 -21.38
CA ALA A 75 2.18 0.75 -22.24
C ALA A 75 2.56 0.87 -23.73
N LYS A 76 3.26 1.95 -24.11
CA LYS A 76 3.75 2.19 -25.48
C LYS A 76 2.64 2.11 -26.56
N GLY A 77 1.43 2.57 -26.21
CA GLY A 77 0.26 2.56 -27.10
C GLY A 77 -0.38 1.18 -27.33
N LYS A 78 -0.06 0.19 -26.50
CA LYS A 78 -0.62 -1.18 -26.58
C LYS A 78 -1.22 -1.62 -25.24
N PRO A 79 -2.28 -2.44 -25.23
CA PRO A 79 -2.77 -3.04 -24.00
C PRO A 79 -1.65 -3.76 -23.24
N PHE A 80 -1.33 -3.27 -22.05
CA PHE A 80 -0.17 -3.71 -21.29
C PHE A 80 -0.30 -5.13 -20.73
N TYR A 81 -1.52 -5.52 -20.32
CA TYR A 81 -1.77 -6.80 -19.66
C TYR A 81 -1.98 -7.96 -20.63
N ASP A 82 -2.27 -7.68 -21.89
CA ASP A 82 -2.57 -8.71 -22.88
C ASP A 82 -1.36 -9.62 -23.12
N GLY A 83 -1.57 -10.92 -23.00
CA GLY A 83 -0.53 -11.94 -23.14
C GLY A 83 0.34 -12.16 -21.90
N LEU A 84 0.16 -11.40 -20.81
CA LEU A 84 0.90 -11.63 -19.57
C LEU A 84 0.39 -12.88 -18.84
N LYS A 85 1.26 -13.44 -17.99
CA LYS A 85 0.95 -14.65 -17.19
C LYS A 85 0.54 -14.30 -15.77
N PHE A 86 -0.27 -15.15 -15.18
CA PHE A 86 -0.31 -15.28 -13.73
C PHE A 86 0.98 -15.99 -13.29
N HIS A 87 2.01 -15.20 -12.99
CA HIS A 87 3.36 -15.69 -12.74
C HIS A 87 3.52 -16.31 -11.34
N ARG A 88 2.60 -16.04 -10.43
CA ARG A 88 2.55 -16.61 -9.08
C ARG A 88 1.11 -16.92 -8.69
N VAL A 89 0.86 -18.19 -8.39
CA VAL A 89 -0.43 -18.67 -7.91
C VAL A 89 -0.17 -19.51 -6.67
N ILE A 90 -0.84 -19.21 -5.58
CA ILE A 90 -0.82 -20.01 -4.36
C ILE A 90 -2.23 -20.48 -4.09
N SER A 91 -2.52 -21.73 -4.43
CA SER A 91 -3.82 -22.35 -4.25
C SER A 91 -3.72 -23.87 -4.21
N LYS A 92 -4.68 -24.50 -3.56
CA LYS A 92 -4.82 -25.97 -3.57
C LYS A 92 -4.96 -26.52 -5.00
N ALA A 93 -5.64 -25.78 -5.88
CA ALA A 93 -5.78 -26.15 -7.29
C ALA A 93 -4.45 -26.13 -8.05
N ASN A 94 -3.48 -25.34 -7.59
CA ASN A 94 -2.12 -25.27 -8.11
C ASN A 94 -1.18 -26.28 -7.45
N GLY A 95 -1.65 -27.02 -6.42
CA GLY A 95 -0.86 -28.01 -5.68
C GLY A 95 -0.27 -27.50 -4.36
N ASP A 96 -0.61 -26.29 -3.93
CA ASP A 96 -0.14 -25.72 -2.68
C ASP A 96 -0.95 -26.26 -1.47
N GLY A 97 -0.38 -26.17 -0.27
CA GLY A 97 -1.04 -26.63 0.96
C GLY A 97 -2.24 -25.77 1.40
N GLN A 98 -2.40 -24.58 0.82
CA GLN A 98 -3.44 -23.61 1.18
C GLN A 98 -3.87 -22.77 -0.01
N ASP A 99 -5.06 -22.14 0.11
CA ASP A 99 -5.52 -21.14 -0.82
C ASP A 99 -5.10 -19.76 -0.33
N PHE A 100 -4.59 -18.92 -1.24
CA PHE A 100 -4.20 -17.55 -0.94
C PHE A 100 -4.61 -16.58 -2.06
N MET A 101 -3.96 -16.61 -3.23
CA MET A 101 -4.21 -15.63 -4.30
C MET A 101 -3.67 -16.11 -5.66
N ILE A 102 -4.11 -15.43 -6.73
CA ILE A 102 -3.47 -15.41 -8.05
C ILE A 102 -2.84 -14.03 -8.27
N GLN A 103 -1.60 -13.97 -8.77
CA GLN A 103 -0.87 -12.73 -9.01
C GLN A 103 -0.40 -12.65 -10.47
N GLY A 104 -0.70 -11.52 -11.12
CA GLY A 104 -0.36 -11.20 -12.50
C GLY A 104 0.15 -9.78 -12.67
N GLY A 105 0.22 -9.32 -13.95
CA GLY A 105 0.58 -7.95 -14.29
C GLY A 105 2.10 -7.68 -14.33
N ASP A 106 2.92 -8.73 -14.34
CA ASP A 106 4.37 -8.64 -14.51
C ASP A 106 4.78 -8.93 -15.97
N PRO A 107 5.33 -7.95 -16.71
CA PRO A 107 5.81 -8.17 -18.08
C PRO A 107 7.03 -9.09 -18.16
N ALA A 108 7.81 -9.24 -17.07
CA ALA A 108 8.93 -10.19 -17.01
C ALA A 108 8.46 -11.63 -16.69
N GLY A 109 7.27 -11.80 -16.12
CA GLY A 109 6.67 -13.09 -15.81
C GLY A 109 7.36 -13.87 -14.69
N ASN A 110 8.14 -13.21 -13.83
CA ASN A 110 8.92 -13.84 -12.74
C ASN A 110 8.82 -13.08 -11.40
N GLY A 111 7.97 -12.07 -11.32
CA GLY A 111 7.73 -11.24 -10.13
C GLY A 111 8.60 -9.98 -10.03
N THR A 112 9.57 -9.78 -10.94
CA THR A 112 10.53 -8.66 -10.85
C THR A 112 10.21 -7.50 -11.78
N GLY A 113 9.32 -7.68 -12.74
CA GLY A 113 8.97 -6.69 -13.75
C GLY A 113 7.89 -5.71 -13.30
N GLY A 114 7.66 -4.70 -14.14
CA GLY A 114 6.67 -3.66 -13.88
C GLY A 114 6.63 -2.63 -15.01
N PRO A 115 5.91 -1.52 -14.83
CA PRO A 115 5.72 -0.52 -15.85
C PRO A 115 6.91 0.46 -15.98
N GLY A 116 8.00 0.26 -15.23
CA GLY A 116 9.17 1.14 -15.23
C GLY A 116 9.07 2.32 -14.26
N TYR A 117 8.02 2.41 -13.47
CA TYR A 117 7.83 3.38 -12.40
C TYR A 117 7.19 2.76 -11.16
N LYS A 118 7.17 3.52 -10.07
CA LYS A 118 6.47 3.19 -8.82
C LYS A 118 5.58 4.35 -8.39
N PHE A 119 4.47 4.03 -7.73
CA PHE A 119 3.54 5.04 -7.21
C PHE A 119 3.08 4.72 -5.78
N PRO A 120 2.63 5.74 -5.01
CA PRO A 120 2.24 5.57 -3.62
C PRO A 120 0.98 4.73 -3.43
N ASP A 121 0.79 4.26 -2.20
CA ASP A 121 -0.39 3.53 -1.78
C ASP A 121 -1.59 4.47 -1.62
N GLU A 122 -2.79 3.93 -1.86
CA GLU A 122 -4.09 4.57 -1.60
C GLU A 122 -4.89 3.70 -0.63
N PHE A 123 -4.53 3.73 0.64
CA PHE A 123 -5.27 2.99 1.67
C PHE A 123 -6.57 3.69 2.02
N VAL A 124 -7.66 2.91 2.07
CA VAL A 124 -9.01 3.34 2.43
C VAL A 124 -9.53 2.36 3.47
N ASP A 125 -10.00 2.88 4.59
CA ASP A 125 -10.34 2.06 5.77
C ASP A 125 -11.47 1.07 5.53
N GLU A 126 -12.38 1.38 4.61
CA GLU A 126 -13.49 0.51 4.22
C GLU A 126 -13.08 -0.59 3.22
N LEU A 127 -11.94 -0.43 2.54
CA LEU A 127 -11.45 -1.37 1.55
C LEU A 127 -10.44 -2.33 2.16
N ARG A 128 -10.92 -3.50 2.54
CA ARG A 128 -10.17 -4.54 3.27
C ARG A 128 -10.14 -5.86 2.50
N HIS A 129 -9.17 -6.71 2.85
CA HIS A 129 -9.03 -8.05 2.30
C HIS A 129 -9.93 -9.05 3.05
N THR A 130 -11.25 -8.84 2.95
CA THR A 130 -12.28 -9.51 3.78
C THR A 130 -12.68 -10.90 3.30
N GLY A 131 -12.27 -11.32 2.10
CA GLY A 131 -12.73 -12.59 1.54
C GLY A 131 -12.10 -12.92 0.19
N PRO A 132 -12.66 -13.90 -0.53
CA PRO A 132 -12.28 -14.19 -1.90
C PRO A 132 -12.65 -13.07 -2.84
N GLY A 133 -11.92 -12.95 -3.96
CA GLY A 133 -12.21 -12.01 -5.04
C GLY A 133 -11.78 -10.56 -4.80
N ILE A 134 -11.03 -10.27 -3.77
CA ILE A 134 -10.48 -8.91 -3.56
C ILE A 134 -9.33 -8.67 -4.54
N LEU A 135 -9.44 -7.61 -5.34
CA LEU A 135 -8.40 -7.15 -6.26
C LEU A 135 -7.53 -6.11 -5.55
N SER A 136 -6.24 -6.39 -5.46
CA SER A 136 -5.29 -5.56 -4.72
C SER A 136 -3.94 -5.45 -5.42
N MET A 137 -3.19 -4.36 -5.14
CA MET A 137 -1.86 -4.16 -5.72
C MET A 137 -0.80 -5.03 -5.04
N ALA A 138 -0.02 -5.73 -5.84
CA ALA A 138 1.24 -6.31 -5.38
C ALA A 138 2.31 -5.22 -5.30
N ASN A 139 3.13 -5.24 -4.24
CA ASN A 139 4.23 -4.30 -4.02
C ASN A 139 5.41 -4.98 -3.31
N ALA A 140 6.55 -4.30 -3.25
CA ALA A 140 7.76 -4.71 -2.53
C ALA A 140 7.99 -3.85 -1.26
N GLY A 141 6.92 -3.40 -0.63
CA GLY A 141 6.89 -2.51 0.52
C GLY A 141 6.18 -1.19 0.21
N PRO A 142 6.09 -0.28 1.19
CA PRO A 142 5.34 0.96 1.04
C PRO A 142 5.75 1.78 -0.19
N ARG A 143 4.77 2.33 -0.90
CA ARG A 143 4.96 3.25 -2.03
C ARG A 143 5.70 2.61 -3.23
N THR A 144 5.59 1.29 -3.41
CA THR A 144 6.24 0.57 -4.51
C THR A 144 5.27 -0.09 -5.48
N ASN A 145 4.01 0.39 -5.55
CA ASN A 145 3.03 -0.12 -6.50
C ASN A 145 3.50 0.13 -7.95
N GLY A 146 3.17 -0.81 -8.83
CA GLY A 146 3.51 -0.75 -10.26
C GLY A 146 2.37 -1.26 -11.12
N SER A 147 2.60 -2.32 -11.91
CA SER A 147 1.57 -2.98 -12.72
C SER A 147 1.08 -4.30 -12.12
N GLN A 148 1.79 -4.87 -11.16
CA GLN A 148 1.43 -6.17 -10.59
C GLN A 148 0.24 -6.04 -9.64
N PHE A 149 -0.69 -6.99 -9.75
CA PHE A 149 -1.88 -7.09 -8.93
C PHE A 149 -2.10 -8.54 -8.51
N PHE A 150 -2.93 -8.74 -7.49
CA PHE A 150 -3.40 -10.07 -7.10
C PHE A 150 -4.91 -10.08 -6.85
N ILE A 151 -5.50 -11.27 -6.98
CA ILE A 151 -6.91 -11.52 -6.64
C ILE A 151 -6.94 -12.64 -5.59
N THR A 152 -7.63 -12.40 -4.48
CA THR A 152 -7.64 -13.32 -3.33
C THR A 152 -8.54 -14.53 -3.55
N HIS A 153 -8.14 -15.68 -3.00
CA HIS A 153 -8.98 -16.88 -2.86
C HIS A 153 -9.71 -16.92 -1.51
N VAL A 154 -9.16 -16.25 -0.49
CA VAL A 154 -9.63 -16.24 0.89
C VAL A 154 -9.45 -14.87 1.51
N ALA A 155 -10.00 -14.65 2.71
CA ALA A 155 -9.70 -13.46 3.49
C ALA A 155 -8.22 -13.41 3.88
N THR A 156 -7.59 -12.23 3.72
CA THR A 156 -6.17 -12.02 4.00
C THR A 156 -5.95 -10.73 4.81
N PRO A 157 -6.53 -10.62 6.02
CA PRO A 157 -6.56 -9.37 6.79
C PRO A 157 -5.17 -8.84 7.17
N TRP A 158 -4.14 -9.69 7.19
CA TRP A 158 -2.76 -9.29 7.44
C TRP A 158 -2.13 -8.41 6.34
N LEU A 159 -2.82 -8.29 5.18
CA LEU A 159 -2.44 -7.41 4.06
C LEU A 159 -3.08 -6.01 4.15
N ASP A 160 -4.04 -5.82 5.06
CA ASP A 160 -4.69 -4.53 5.26
C ASP A 160 -3.67 -3.46 5.69
N GLY A 161 -3.78 -2.27 5.09
CA GLY A 161 -2.83 -1.17 5.30
C GLY A 161 -1.42 -1.41 4.73
N LYS A 162 -1.21 -2.49 3.96
CA LYS A 162 0.05 -2.82 3.28
C LYS A 162 -0.09 -2.90 1.77
N HIS A 163 -1.27 -3.29 1.29
CA HIS A 163 -1.58 -3.41 -0.13
C HIS A 163 -2.86 -2.65 -0.45
N THR A 164 -2.87 -1.88 -1.54
CA THR A 164 -4.03 -1.09 -1.95
C THR A 164 -5.09 -1.98 -2.57
N VAL A 165 -6.24 -2.13 -1.90
CA VAL A 165 -7.43 -2.74 -2.48
C VAL A 165 -8.07 -1.73 -3.43
N PHE A 166 -8.25 -2.10 -4.70
CA PHE A 166 -8.79 -1.19 -5.73
C PHE A 166 -9.92 -1.76 -6.56
N GLY A 167 -10.42 -2.96 -6.20
CA GLY A 167 -11.55 -3.59 -6.86
C GLY A 167 -11.92 -4.93 -6.23
N LYS A 168 -12.92 -5.56 -6.84
CA LYS A 168 -13.38 -6.89 -6.45
C LYS A 168 -13.93 -7.67 -7.65
N VAL A 169 -13.92 -8.97 -7.57
CA VAL A 169 -14.60 -9.87 -8.51
C VAL A 169 -16.11 -9.74 -8.34
N VAL A 170 -16.84 -9.53 -9.44
CA VAL A 170 -18.31 -9.51 -9.48
C VAL A 170 -18.88 -10.69 -10.26
N ALA A 171 -18.04 -11.36 -11.08
CA ALA A 171 -18.35 -12.66 -11.70
C ALA A 171 -17.03 -13.38 -12.05
N GLY A 172 -17.05 -14.71 -12.08
CA GLY A 172 -15.88 -15.51 -12.44
C GLY A 172 -14.97 -15.86 -11.26
N GLN A 173 -15.46 -15.85 -10.02
CA GLN A 173 -14.66 -16.33 -8.87
C GLN A 173 -14.25 -17.80 -9.03
N ASP A 174 -15.08 -18.63 -9.67
CA ASP A 174 -14.72 -20.01 -10.01
C ASP A 174 -13.55 -20.10 -11.01
N ILE A 175 -13.42 -19.11 -11.91
CA ILE A 175 -12.29 -18.97 -12.83
C ILE A 175 -11.03 -18.58 -12.04
N VAL A 176 -11.12 -17.62 -11.10
CA VAL A 176 -10.01 -17.30 -10.18
C VAL A 176 -9.54 -18.57 -9.46
N ASN A 177 -10.47 -19.36 -8.94
CA ASN A 177 -10.16 -20.57 -8.17
C ASN A 177 -9.55 -21.71 -9.03
N LYS A 178 -9.81 -21.72 -10.35
CA LYS A 178 -9.26 -22.71 -11.32
C LYS A 178 -7.92 -22.26 -11.90
N THR A 179 -7.60 -20.97 -11.84
CA THR A 179 -6.39 -20.40 -12.43
C THR A 179 -5.12 -21.04 -11.84
N LYS A 180 -4.20 -21.41 -12.71
CA LYS A 180 -2.92 -22.02 -12.36
C LYS A 180 -1.76 -21.11 -12.73
N GLN A 181 -0.62 -21.34 -12.12
CA GLN A 181 0.61 -20.63 -12.45
C GLN A 181 0.98 -20.89 -13.93
N GLY A 182 1.22 -19.81 -14.65
CA GLY A 182 1.50 -19.83 -16.09
C GLY A 182 0.28 -19.60 -17.00
N ASP A 183 -0.96 -19.63 -16.46
CA ASP A 183 -2.15 -19.25 -17.22
C ASP A 183 -2.05 -17.81 -17.72
N LEU A 184 -2.64 -17.54 -18.89
CA LEU A 184 -2.53 -16.25 -19.57
C LEU A 184 -3.70 -15.34 -19.26
N ILE A 185 -3.40 -14.06 -19.13
CA ILE A 185 -4.33 -12.95 -19.32
C ILE A 185 -4.35 -12.70 -20.83
N LYS A 186 -5.38 -13.16 -21.52
CA LYS A 186 -5.48 -13.02 -22.99
C LYS A 186 -5.79 -11.59 -23.39
N LYS A 187 -6.70 -10.94 -22.62
CA LYS A 187 -7.16 -9.58 -22.88
C LYS A 187 -7.78 -8.97 -21.64
N VAL A 188 -7.65 -7.65 -21.49
CA VAL A 188 -8.39 -6.88 -20.49
C VAL A 188 -9.19 -5.80 -21.18
N THR A 189 -10.52 -5.88 -21.09
CA THR A 189 -11.45 -4.89 -21.67
C THR A 189 -12.07 -4.05 -20.57
N ILE A 190 -11.95 -2.72 -20.67
CA ILE A 190 -12.54 -1.78 -19.72
C ILE A 190 -13.93 -1.36 -20.15
N VAL A 191 -14.91 -1.50 -19.25
CA VAL A 191 -16.31 -1.11 -19.46
C VAL A 191 -16.66 -0.01 -18.46
N ARG A 192 -17.27 1.07 -18.96
CA ARG A 192 -17.74 2.21 -18.15
C ARG A 192 -19.25 2.34 -18.30
N GLN A 193 -19.99 2.19 -17.20
CA GLN A 193 -21.45 2.31 -17.18
C GLN A 193 -21.87 3.40 -16.19
N GLY A 194 -22.92 4.17 -16.57
CA GLY A 194 -23.32 5.36 -15.84
C GLY A 194 -22.52 6.60 -16.21
N GLU A 195 -23.04 7.77 -15.91
CA GLU A 195 -22.49 9.04 -16.33
C GLU A 195 -21.11 9.32 -15.69
N ASP A 196 -21.01 9.15 -14.38
CA ASP A 196 -19.74 9.34 -13.64
C ASP A 196 -18.63 8.45 -14.17
N ALA A 197 -18.93 7.17 -14.44
CA ALA A 197 -17.94 6.22 -14.91
C ALA A 197 -17.49 6.53 -16.36
N LYS A 198 -18.41 7.01 -17.23
CA LYS A 198 -18.06 7.44 -18.58
C LYS A 198 -17.11 8.63 -18.58
N ASN A 199 -17.22 9.52 -17.59
CA ASN A 199 -16.34 10.67 -17.41
C ASN A 199 -14.99 10.30 -16.75
N PHE A 200 -14.83 9.09 -16.25
CA PHE A 200 -13.57 8.63 -15.69
C PHE A 200 -12.58 8.31 -16.82
N THR A 201 -11.54 9.14 -16.92
CA THR A 201 -10.46 8.99 -17.89
C THR A 201 -9.18 8.48 -17.19
N ALA A 202 -8.31 7.82 -17.97
CA ALA A 202 -7.08 7.19 -17.48
C ALA A 202 -5.93 7.41 -18.46
N THR A 203 -5.72 8.66 -18.84
CA THR A 203 -4.58 9.11 -19.66
C THR A 203 -3.33 9.28 -18.80
N GLN A 204 -2.17 9.51 -19.44
CA GLN A 204 -0.95 9.84 -18.71
C GLN A 204 -1.12 11.13 -17.88
N GLU A 205 -1.80 12.14 -18.42
CA GLU A 205 -2.08 13.40 -17.71
C GLU A 205 -2.94 13.16 -16.47
N ASP A 206 -3.99 12.32 -16.58
CA ASP A 206 -4.82 11.93 -15.43
C ASP A 206 -4.01 11.22 -14.35
N PHE A 207 -3.10 10.32 -14.75
CA PHE A 207 -2.22 9.61 -13.83
C PHE A 207 -1.29 10.59 -13.11
N ASP A 208 -0.62 11.47 -13.84
CA ASP A 208 0.32 12.43 -13.28
C ASP A 208 -0.36 13.40 -12.32
N LYS A 209 -1.55 13.90 -12.66
CA LYS A 209 -2.37 14.75 -11.80
C LYS A 209 -2.74 14.04 -10.49
N ARG A 210 -3.32 12.84 -10.58
CA ARG A 210 -3.72 12.06 -9.41
C ARG A 210 -2.52 11.64 -8.56
N LEU A 211 -1.38 11.39 -9.18
CA LEU A 211 -0.13 11.10 -8.46
C LEU A 211 0.30 12.27 -7.57
N VAL A 212 0.20 13.51 -8.08
CA VAL A 212 0.49 14.71 -7.28
C VAL A 212 -0.52 14.87 -6.14
N GLU A 213 -1.81 14.69 -6.43
CA GLU A 213 -2.88 14.79 -5.41
C GLU A 213 -2.71 13.78 -4.27
N VAL A 214 -2.42 12.51 -4.59
CA VAL A 214 -2.20 11.46 -3.59
C VAL A 214 -0.93 11.71 -2.78
N LYS A 215 0.17 12.13 -3.42
CA LYS A 215 1.41 12.49 -2.71
C LYS A 215 1.17 13.62 -1.71
N GLU A 216 0.46 14.66 -2.13
CA GLU A 216 0.13 15.79 -1.26
C GLU A 216 -0.82 15.40 -0.12
N LYS A 217 -1.85 14.61 -0.39
CA LYS A 217 -2.75 14.05 0.64
C LYS A 217 -1.96 13.25 1.68
N ASN A 218 -1.08 12.35 1.22
CA ASN A 218 -0.28 11.51 2.12
C ASN A 218 0.72 12.34 2.93
N ARG A 219 1.32 13.39 2.35
CA ARG A 219 2.20 14.34 3.06
C ARG A 219 1.44 15.04 4.19
N LYS A 220 0.27 15.62 3.88
CA LYS A 220 -0.57 16.30 4.88
C LYS A 220 -1.01 15.36 6.01
N ALA A 221 -1.44 14.15 5.66
CA ALA A 221 -1.83 13.14 6.64
C ALA A 221 -0.67 12.75 7.56
N LYS A 222 0.55 12.61 7.01
CA LYS A 222 1.77 12.34 7.80
C LYS A 222 2.09 13.51 8.75
N GLU A 223 2.01 14.73 8.26
CA GLU A 223 2.25 15.94 9.08
C GLU A 223 1.23 16.08 10.22
N GLU A 224 -0.05 15.85 9.93
CA GLU A 224 -1.10 15.90 10.94
C GLU A 224 -0.95 14.78 11.98
N ALA A 225 -0.64 13.55 11.56
CA ALA A 225 -0.36 12.44 12.47
C ALA A 225 0.85 12.73 13.36
N PHE A 226 1.91 13.31 12.80
CA PHE A 226 3.10 13.71 13.56
C PHE A 226 2.78 14.81 14.58
N LYS A 227 1.98 15.82 14.19
CA LYS A 227 1.51 16.87 15.11
C LYS A 227 0.71 16.29 16.28
N LYS A 228 -0.23 15.38 16.00
CA LYS A 228 -1.00 14.67 17.05
C LYS A 228 -0.09 13.87 17.98
N THR A 229 0.97 13.27 17.43
CA THR A 229 1.96 12.54 18.24
C THR A 229 2.72 13.50 19.17
N ILE A 230 3.14 14.66 18.69
CA ILE A 230 3.79 15.69 19.54
C ILE A 230 2.83 16.14 20.66
N GLU A 231 1.59 16.47 20.35
CA GLU A 231 0.58 16.87 21.34
C GLU A 231 0.36 15.77 22.41
N MET A 232 0.34 14.51 22.01
CA MET A 232 0.25 13.37 22.93
C MET A 232 1.49 13.26 23.83
N VAL A 233 2.71 13.44 23.27
CA VAL A 233 3.96 13.43 24.03
C VAL A 233 3.97 14.58 25.04
N GLU A 234 3.64 15.81 24.62
CA GLU A 234 3.59 16.99 25.50
C GLU A 234 2.56 16.83 26.62
N LYS A 235 1.44 16.21 26.36
CA LYS A 235 0.42 15.89 27.38
C LYS A 235 0.90 14.81 28.34
N LYS A 236 1.49 13.70 27.82
CA LYS A 236 1.95 12.58 28.64
C LYS A 236 3.13 12.96 29.54
N PHE A 237 4.02 13.81 29.07
CA PHE A 237 5.21 14.27 29.77
C PHE A 237 5.13 15.75 30.16
N ALA A 238 3.94 16.20 30.55
CA ALA A 238 3.72 17.57 31.01
C ALA A 238 4.64 17.90 32.18
N GLY A 239 5.29 19.08 32.12
CA GLY A 239 6.28 19.50 33.13
C GLY A 239 7.72 19.04 32.88
N SER A 240 7.96 18.22 31.84
CA SER A 240 9.32 17.89 31.41
C SER A 240 10.03 19.10 30.79
N THR A 241 11.33 19.17 30.96
CA THR A 241 12.19 20.13 30.24
C THR A 241 12.35 19.67 28.79
N LYS A 242 12.18 20.60 27.82
CA LYS A 242 12.41 20.34 26.41
C LYS A 242 13.73 20.96 25.97
N THR A 243 14.61 20.14 25.33
CA THR A 243 15.88 20.65 24.76
C THR A 243 15.61 21.31 23.39
N PRO A 244 16.56 22.13 22.88
CA PRO A 244 16.47 22.68 21.52
C PRO A 244 16.31 21.61 20.41
N ASP A 245 16.89 20.42 20.61
CA ASP A 245 16.81 19.28 19.67
C ASP A 245 15.51 18.48 19.82
N GLY A 246 14.55 18.94 20.66
CA GLY A 246 13.23 18.33 20.80
C GLY A 246 13.17 17.11 21.73
N ILE A 247 14.21 16.84 22.52
CA ILE A 247 14.19 15.81 23.57
C ILE A 247 13.44 16.37 24.79
N TYR A 248 12.52 15.58 25.35
CA TYR A 248 11.91 15.91 26.64
C TYR A 248 12.57 15.07 27.73
N TYR A 249 12.81 15.68 28.90
CA TYR A 249 13.35 14.93 30.04
C TYR A 249 12.83 15.44 31.37
N THR A 250 12.80 14.54 32.34
CA THR A 250 12.49 14.83 33.75
C THR A 250 13.51 14.12 34.64
N ILE A 251 14.19 14.87 35.51
CA ILE A 251 15.05 14.28 36.53
C ILE A 251 14.16 13.75 37.64
N THR A 252 14.13 12.46 37.84
CA THR A 252 13.32 11.78 38.87
C THR A 252 14.14 11.53 40.15
N LYS A 253 15.49 11.57 40.05
CA LYS A 253 16.41 11.52 41.17
C LYS A 253 17.67 12.28 40.78
N GLU A 254 18.06 13.25 41.60
CA GLU A 254 19.31 13.98 41.40
C GLU A 254 20.55 13.08 41.53
N GLY A 255 21.53 13.32 40.68
CA GLY A 255 22.82 12.65 40.70
C GLY A 255 23.87 13.40 41.50
N ASN A 256 25.08 12.83 41.57
CA ASN A 256 26.22 13.34 42.32
C ASN A 256 27.33 13.79 41.36
N GLY A 257 28.05 14.86 41.75
CA GLY A 257 29.22 15.35 41.02
C GLY A 257 28.90 16.14 39.77
N GLU A 258 29.84 16.16 38.83
CA GLU A 258 29.74 16.87 37.57
C GLU A 258 28.98 16.00 36.52
N LYS A 259 28.58 16.64 35.41
CA LYS A 259 28.03 15.94 34.26
C LYS A 259 29.06 14.96 33.66
N ILE A 260 28.62 13.85 33.17
CA ILE A 260 29.46 12.77 32.64
C ILE A 260 30.33 13.25 31.48
N GLY A 261 29.73 13.96 30.53
CA GLY A 261 30.41 14.39 29.31
C GLY A 261 30.72 13.25 28.33
N GLY A 262 31.48 13.60 27.28
CA GLY A 262 31.84 12.64 26.23
C GLY A 262 33.08 11.78 26.58
N ARG A 263 33.19 10.62 25.88
CA ARG A 263 34.32 9.67 25.97
C ARG A 263 34.54 9.07 27.35
N LYS A 264 33.48 8.88 28.11
CA LYS A 264 33.45 8.18 29.39
C LYS A 264 32.83 6.81 29.24
N THR A 265 33.37 5.81 29.88
CA THR A 265 32.72 4.50 29.99
C THR A 265 31.65 4.57 31.07
N VAL A 266 30.41 4.39 30.70
CA VAL A 266 29.26 4.42 31.60
C VAL A 266 28.55 3.09 31.65
N THR A 267 27.97 2.75 32.81
CA THR A 267 27.06 1.67 32.97
C THR A 267 25.71 2.25 33.43
N VAL A 268 24.64 1.93 32.70
CA VAL A 268 23.30 2.41 32.98
C VAL A 268 22.30 1.25 33.14
N LYS A 269 21.36 1.41 34.05
CA LYS A 269 20.09 0.67 34.03
C LYS A 269 19.09 1.47 33.21
N TYR A 270 18.28 0.79 32.43
CA TYR A 270 17.27 1.46 31.61
C TYR A 270 16.04 0.60 31.36
N LYS A 271 14.94 1.25 31.02
CA LYS A 271 13.72 0.66 30.52
C LYS A 271 13.23 1.51 29.36
N GLY A 272 13.22 0.93 28.15
CA GLY A 272 12.76 1.56 26.92
C GLY A 272 11.32 1.17 26.59
N TYR A 273 10.46 2.16 26.27
CA TYR A 273 9.05 1.92 25.97
C TYR A 273 8.48 2.90 24.93
N LEU A 274 7.43 2.46 24.26
CA LEU A 274 6.67 3.27 23.30
C LEU A 274 5.70 4.21 24.03
N MET A 275 5.09 5.13 23.29
CA MET A 275 4.12 6.09 23.86
C MET A 275 2.84 5.42 24.41
N ASN A 276 2.56 4.18 24.04
CA ASN A 276 1.48 3.33 24.59
C ASN A 276 1.92 2.45 25.78
N ASP A 277 3.08 2.74 26.38
CA ASP A 277 3.70 2.02 27.50
C ASP A 277 4.18 0.59 27.20
N GLN A 278 4.14 0.17 25.94
CA GLN A 278 4.71 -1.11 25.52
C GLN A 278 6.24 -1.07 25.67
N VAL A 279 6.77 -1.89 26.57
CA VAL A 279 8.21 -2.05 26.77
C VAL A 279 8.80 -2.83 25.61
N PHE A 280 9.84 -2.29 25.00
CA PHE A 280 10.56 -2.96 23.91
C PHE A 280 11.94 -3.47 24.34
N ASP A 281 12.52 -2.89 25.43
CA ASP A 281 13.79 -3.33 25.99
C ASP A 281 13.94 -2.85 27.43
N SER A 282 14.66 -3.62 28.29
CA SER A 282 14.95 -3.25 29.68
C SER A 282 16.14 -4.02 30.22
N SER A 283 16.96 -3.35 31.01
CA SER A 283 18.01 -3.98 31.82
C SER A 283 17.48 -4.90 32.94
N ASP A 284 16.14 -5.02 33.09
CA ASP A 284 15.55 -6.05 33.93
C ASP A 284 15.56 -7.45 33.27
N PHE A 285 15.76 -7.49 31.94
CA PHE A 285 15.79 -8.73 31.13
C PHE A 285 17.21 -9.23 30.86
N HIS A 286 18.23 -8.38 31.11
CA HIS A 286 19.65 -8.66 30.88
C HIS A 286 20.54 -7.75 31.75
N GLU A 287 21.86 -7.94 31.66
CA GLU A 287 22.83 -7.11 32.39
C GLU A 287 22.71 -5.61 32.02
N PRO A 288 22.99 -4.69 32.98
CA PRO A 288 23.03 -3.27 32.70
C PRO A 288 23.94 -2.91 31.53
N LEU A 289 23.49 -1.98 30.71
CA LEU A 289 24.16 -1.58 29.49
C LEU A 289 25.46 -0.75 29.80
N THR A 290 26.57 -1.21 29.26
CA THR A 290 27.84 -0.49 29.37
C THR A 290 28.29 -0.01 27.97
N PHE A 291 28.57 1.28 27.82
CA PHE A 291 29.03 1.88 26.57
C PHE A 291 29.94 3.08 26.81
N ILE A 292 30.54 3.59 25.73
CA ILE A 292 31.38 4.82 25.76
C ILE A 292 30.53 5.97 25.23
N THR A 293 30.31 7.01 26.03
CA THR A 293 29.62 8.23 25.64
C THR A 293 30.33 8.92 24.48
N ALA A 294 29.58 9.51 23.54
CA ALA A 294 30.10 10.07 22.27
C ALA A 294 30.91 9.03 21.44
N GLY A 295 30.64 7.73 21.64
CA GLY A 295 31.34 6.64 20.97
C GLY A 295 30.59 6.12 19.74
N GLY A 296 29.41 6.64 19.43
CA GLY A 296 28.56 6.21 18.29
C GLY A 296 27.93 4.80 18.46
N GLN A 297 27.92 4.27 19.69
CA GLN A 297 27.38 2.93 19.99
C GLN A 297 25.88 2.95 20.25
N MET A 298 25.33 4.12 20.62
CA MET A 298 23.93 4.32 21.00
C MET A 298 23.21 5.20 19.99
N ILE A 299 21.87 5.15 20.02
CA ILE A 299 21.04 6.13 19.30
C ILE A 299 21.38 7.54 19.81
N PRO A 300 21.41 8.55 18.91
CA PRO A 300 21.96 9.87 19.24
C PRO A 300 21.35 10.52 20.47
N GLY A 301 20.02 10.50 20.58
CA GLY A 301 19.32 11.14 21.69
C GLY A 301 19.60 10.50 23.04
N PHE A 302 19.78 9.19 23.10
CA PHE A 302 20.15 8.49 24.33
C PHE A 302 21.57 8.86 24.78
N ASP A 303 22.51 8.86 23.86
CA ASP A 303 23.92 9.22 24.14
C ASP A 303 24.04 10.67 24.60
N ILE A 304 23.41 11.63 23.92
CA ILE A 304 23.36 13.04 24.29
C ILE A 304 22.86 13.22 25.73
N MET A 305 21.75 12.55 26.05
CA MET A 305 21.13 12.69 27.37
C MET A 305 21.96 12.06 28.48
N VAL A 306 22.61 10.90 28.23
CA VAL A 306 23.50 10.29 29.23
C VAL A 306 24.75 11.14 29.47
N GLN A 307 25.29 11.82 28.46
CA GLN A 307 26.40 12.77 28.65
C GLN A 307 26.03 13.95 29.56
N ASP A 308 24.74 14.35 29.51
CA ASP A 308 24.21 15.46 30.35
C ASP A 308 23.88 15.02 31.79
N MET A 309 23.77 13.71 32.06
CA MET A 309 23.46 13.13 33.37
C MET A 309 24.68 13.12 34.29
N LYS A 310 24.44 12.88 35.59
CA LYS A 310 25.43 12.71 36.65
C LYS A 310 25.41 11.26 37.16
N LEU A 311 26.45 10.88 37.90
CA LEU A 311 26.47 9.57 38.56
C LEU A 311 25.30 9.46 39.57
N ASN A 312 24.61 8.31 39.60
CA ASN A 312 23.41 8.00 40.41
C ASN A 312 22.17 8.83 40.08
N GLU A 313 22.16 9.60 39.00
CA GLU A 313 21.00 10.30 38.52
C GLU A 313 20.03 9.31 37.89
N LYS A 314 18.72 9.55 38.14
CA LYS A 314 17.63 8.91 37.38
C LYS A 314 16.88 9.95 36.58
N ARG A 315 16.63 9.61 35.34
CA ARG A 315 15.95 10.51 34.40
C ARG A 315 15.01 9.73 33.50
N THR A 316 13.81 10.25 33.29
CA THR A 316 12.97 9.86 32.16
C THR A 316 13.33 10.75 30.99
N ILE A 317 13.62 10.17 29.83
CA ILE A 317 13.93 10.87 28.58
C ILE A 317 12.96 10.42 27.48
N VAL A 318 12.53 11.36 26.63
CA VAL A 318 11.66 11.06 25.48
C VAL A 318 12.33 11.60 24.24
N LEU A 319 12.61 10.69 23.32
CA LEU A 319 13.40 10.99 22.12
C LEU A 319 12.51 11.15 20.90
N PRO A 320 12.67 12.22 20.10
CA PRO A 320 12.05 12.34 18.82
C PRO A 320 12.62 11.30 17.84
N PRO A 321 11.88 10.93 16.78
CA PRO A 321 12.30 9.91 15.82
C PRO A 321 13.70 10.12 15.25
N ASP A 322 14.04 11.35 14.89
CA ASP A 322 15.33 11.70 14.24
C ASP A 322 16.55 11.47 15.15
N LEU A 323 16.34 11.45 16.46
CA LEU A 323 17.37 11.15 17.47
C LEU A 323 17.23 9.73 18.04
N ALA A 324 16.36 8.92 17.45
CA ALA A 324 16.07 7.53 17.81
C ALA A 324 16.26 6.59 16.60
N TYR A 325 15.18 5.93 16.14
CA TYR A 325 15.25 4.93 15.06
C TYR A 325 14.71 5.43 13.71
N GLY A 326 14.36 6.70 13.58
CA GLY A 326 13.97 7.36 12.33
C GLY A 326 12.73 6.78 11.63
N GLU A 327 12.67 6.97 10.33
CA GLU A 327 11.57 6.44 9.49
C GLU A 327 11.53 4.91 9.42
N ALA A 328 12.66 4.24 9.59
CA ALA A 328 12.75 2.79 9.47
C ALA A 328 12.19 2.04 10.68
N GLY A 329 12.23 2.67 11.88
CA GLY A 329 11.95 1.95 13.12
C GLY A 329 12.99 0.89 13.43
N ALA A 330 12.68 -0.05 14.31
CA ALA A 330 13.60 -1.14 14.65
C ALA A 330 12.87 -2.45 15.01
N GLY A 331 13.45 -3.57 14.53
CA GLY A 331 13.12 -4.93 14.93
C GLY A 331 11.64 -5.35 14.79
N GLY A 332 10.83 -4.65 14.01
CA GLY A 332 9.39 -4.89 13.92
C GLY A 332 8.59 -4.52 15.18
N VAL A 333 9.28 -4.06 16.24
CA VAL A 333 8.69 -3.69 17.54
C VAL A 333 8.56 -2.17 17.66
N ILE A 334 9.55 -1.41 17.18
CA ILE A 334 9.54 0.06 17.19
C ILE A 334 9.07 0.54 15.81
N PRO A 335 7.87 1.16 15.73
CA PRO A 335 7.38 1.69 14.46
C PRO A 335 8.26 2.80 13.89
N GLY A 336 8.23 2.97 12.58
CA GLY A 336 8.87 4.11 11.94
C GLY A 336 8.27 5.44 12.41
N ASN A 337 9.10 6.46 12.58
CA ASN A 337 8.74 7.79 13.10
C ASN A 337 8.14 7.80 14.51
N ALA A 338 8.43 6.79 15.33
CA ALA A 338 7.95 6.72 16.70
C ALA A 338 8.79 7.61 17.63
N TYR A 339 8.13 8.38 18.51
CA TYR A 339 8.73 8.84 19.75
C TYR A 339 8.90 7.64 20.67
N ILE A 340 10.03 7.57 21.37
CA ILE A 340 10.30 6.53 22.36
C ILE A 340 10.76 7.16 23.68
N ALA A 341 10.45 6.49 24.78
CA ALA A 341 10.87 6.94 26.10
C ALA A 341 11.79 5.92 26.77
N PHE A 342 12.67 6.44 27.62
CA PHE A 342 13.51 5.62 28.49
C PHE A 342 13.50 6.19 29.92
N ASP A 343 13.35 5.29 30.87
CA ASP A 343 13.78 5.55 32.25
C ASP A 343 15.22 5.09 32.38
N VAL A 344 16.13 5.98 32.74
CA VAL A 344 17.60 5.73 32.78
C VAL A 344 18.14 6.02 34.16
N GLU A 345 18.97 5.14 34.69
CA GLU A 345 19.78 5.35 35.89
C GLU A 345 21.25 5.11 35.58
N VAL A 346 22.10 6.11 35.84
CA VAL A 346 23.56 5.96 35.72
C VAL A 346 24.10 5.33 36.98
N ILE A 347 24.63 4.12 36.90
CA ILE A 347 25.10 3.37 38.07
C ILE A 347 26.61 3.31 38.18
N LYS A 348 27.35 3.63 37.11
CA LYS A 348 28.83 3.64 37.11
C LYS A 348 29.34 4.57 36.01
N VAL A 349 30.45 5.27 36.34
CA VAL A 349 31.23 6.10 35.42
C VAL A 349 32.72 5.80 35.61
N LYS A 350 33.45 5.65 34.50
CA LYS A 350 34.92 5.46 34.47
C LYS A 350 35.58 6.42 33.50
#